data_40ffef68a2ac7f21407c9daef2be62d3
#
_entry.id   40ffef68a2ac7f21407c9daef2be62d3
#
_cell.length_a   1.000
_cell.length_b   1.000
_cell.length_c   1.000
_cell.angle_alpha   90.00
_cell.angle_beta   90.00
_cell.angle_gamma   90.00
#
_symmetry.space_group_name_H-M   'P 1'
#
loop_
_entity.id
_entity.type
_entity.pdbx_description
1 polymer ?
#
loop_
_entity_poly.entity_id
_entity_poly.type
_entity_poly.pdbx_seq_one_letter_code
_entity_poly.pdbx_strand_id
1 'polypeptide(L)'
;VRKVNVKNGDRVKKGDIIAEVDDEKATFALEDARLSLQKAFLDLKLAIINEGFKTLDDTVQLPPRRKEAMYLQCGYTSSVKAFEKAQKEYTLVKTRAPFDGIIADLEAKPYNQTSAYKSLCTLIDDSKMEVVFNVLETEIGNLHSGMEVEITPYANHEYTLTGKIIEVNPRIDE
;
A
#
# COMPACT_ATOMS: atom_id res chain seq x y z
N VAL A 1 4.92 9.52 15.01
CA VAL A 1 3.52 9.06 15.03
C VAL A 1 2.69 10.02 15.88
N ARG A 2 1.63 10.58 15.32
CA ARG A 2 0.75 11.54 16.04
C ARG A 2 -0.30 10.77 16.85
N LYS A 3 -0.88 9.75 16.26
CA LYS A 3 -1.95 8.96 16.86
C LYS A 3 -1.91 7.52 16.40
N VAL A 4 -2.24 6.60 17.30
CA VAL A 4 -2.47 5.18 16.99
C VAL A 4 -3.92 4.87 17.34
N ASN A 5 -4.68 4.32 16.39
CA ASN A 5 -6.12 4.13 16.49
C ASN A 5 -6.51 2.68 16.82
N VAL A 6 -5.54 1.78 16.92
CA VAL A 6 -5.75 0.34 17.12
C VAL A 6 -4.90 -0.20 18.25
N LYS A 7 -5.23 -1.39 18.73
CA LYS A 7 -4.49 -2.16 19.73
C LYS A 7 -4.21 -3.57 19.21
N ASN A 8 -3.27 -4.27 19.85
CA ASN A 8 -3.06 -5.69 19.59
C ASN A 8 -4.35 -6.48 19.85
N GLY A 9 -4.71 -7.35 18.91
CA GLY A 9 -5.93 -8.13 18.92
C GLY A 9 -7.15 -7.45 18.28
N ASP A 10 -7.08 -6.18 17.91
CA ASP A 10 -8.18 -5.50 17.25
C ASP A 10 -8.38 -6.05 15.82
N ARG A 11 -9.66 -6.27 15.46
CA ARG A 11 -10.05 -6.61 14.09
C ARG A 11 -10.30 -5.34 13.30
N VAL A 12 -9.63 -5.22 12.16
CA VAL A 12 -9.74 -4.07 11.26
C VAL A 12 -10.21 -4.50 9.87
N LYS A 13 -10.86 -3.59 9.17
CA LYS A 13 -11.27 -3.75 7.77
C LYS A 13 -10.30 -3.02 6.84
N LYS A 14 -10.25 -3.47 5.60
CA LYS A 14 -9.50 -2.79 4.54
C LYS A 14 -9.86 -1.30 4.48
N GLY A 15 -8.85 -0.45 4.59
CA GLY A 15 -9.00 1.01 4.57
C GLY A 15 -9.09 1.66 5.95
N ASP A 16 -9.28 0.90 7.04
CA ASP A 16 -9.29 1.44 8.40
C ASP A 16 -7.95 2.09 8.73
N ILE A 17 -7.99 3.22 9.45
CA ILE A 17 -6.80 3.98 9.82
C ILE A 17 -6.15 3.33 11.05
N ILE A 18 -4.98 2.74 10.87
CA ILE A 18 -4.17 2.13 11.93
C ILE A 18 -3.44 3.20 12.73
N ALA A 19 -2.71 4.08 12.04
CA ALA A 19 -1.92 5.13 12.65
C ALA A 19 -1.92 6.39 11.79
N GLU A 20 -1.74 7.54 12.44
CA GLU A 20 -1.57 8.83 11.82
C GLU A 20 -0.18 9.39 12.18
N VAL A 21 0.58 9.76 11.16
CA VAL A 21 1.86 10.43 11.31
C VAL A 21 1.62 11.94 11.34
N ASP A 22 2.61 12.71 11.76
CA ASP A 22 2.56 14.16 11.66
C ASP A 22 2.47 14.57 10.18
N ASP A 23 1.43 15.31 9.84
CA ASP A 23 1.04 15.64 8.48
C ASP A 23 1.46 17.06 8.04
N GLU A 24 2.02 17.86 8.96
CA GLU A 24 2.29 19.27 8.71
C GLU A 24 3.21 19.45 7.48
N LYS A 25 4.35 18.76 7.45
CA LYS A 25 5.29 18.85 6.32
C LYS A 25 4.69 18.35 5.01
N ALA A 26 3.93 17.25 5.06
CA ALA A 26 3.31 16.68 3.88
C ALA A 26 2.19 17.57 3.34
N THR A 27 1.43 18.21 4.25
CA THR A 27 0.38 19.17 3.90
C THR A 27 0.97 20.39 3.21
N PHE A 28 2.02 21.00 3.76
CA PHE A 28 2.71 22.13 3.14
C PHE A 28 3.31 21.76 1.78
N ALA A 29 3.98 20.60 1.68
CA ALA A 29 4.55 20.15 0.42
C ALA A 29 3.48 19.91 -0.67
N LEU A 30 2.32 19.40 -0.30
CA LEU A 30 1.19 19.22 -1.21
C LEU A 30 0.64 20.58 -1.68
N GLU A 31 0.50 21.54 -0.77
CA GLU A 31 0.00 22.87 -1.10
C GLU A 31 0.95 23.63 -2.01
N ASP A 32 2.26 23.62 -1.73
CA ASP A 32 3.29 24.21 -2.58
C ASP A 32 3.31 23.59 -3.98
N ALA A 33 3.21 22.26 -4.05
CA ALA A 33 3.17 21.55 -5.33
C ALA A 33 1.89 21.88 -6.11
N ARG A 34 0.75 22.08 -5.44
CA ARG A 34 -0.52 22.51 -6.05
C ARG A 34 -0.42 23.92 -6.64
N LEU A 35 0.15 24.87 -5.88
CA LEU A 35 0.37 26.25 -6.35
C LEU A 35 1.31 26.28 -7.55
N SER A 36 2.40 25.51 -7.50
CA SER A 36 3.35 25.39 -8.62
C SER A 36 2.69 24.82 -9.86
N LEU A 37 1.84 23.80 -9.73
CA LEU A 37 1.06 23.24 -10.83
C LEU A 37 0.08 24.27 -11.41
N GLN A 38 -0.60 25.01 -10.56
CA GLN A 38 -1.54 26.05 -11.00
C GLN A 38 -0.82 27.14 -11.78
N LYS A 39 0.35 27.60 -11.34
CA LYS A 39 1.19 28.55 -12.05
C LYS A 39 1.61 28.00 -13.41
N ALA A 40 2.16 26.79 -13.46
CA ALA A 40 2.59 26.17 -14.71
C ALA A 40 1.44 25.96 -15.71
N PHE A 41 0.23 25.71 -15.21
CA PHE A 41 -0.97 25.62 -16.03
C PHE A 41 -1.39 26.96 -16.62
N LEU A 42 -1.25 28.06 -15.87
CA LEU A 42 -1.47 29.42 -16.40
C LEU A 42 -0.43 29.79 -17.47
N ASP A 43 0.84 29.47 -17.21
CA ASP A 43 1.92 29.69 -18.17
C ASP A 43 1.69 28.90 -19.47
N LEU A 44 1.21 27.66 -19.35
CA LEU A 44 0.82 26.84 -20.49
C LEU A 44 -0.35 27.46 -21.27
N LYS A 45 -1.38 27.96 -20.58
CA LYS A 45 -2.49 28.68 -21.25
C LYS A 45 -2.02 29.88 -22.02
N LEU A 46 -1.12 30.68 -21.45
CA LEU A 46 -0.53 31.83 -22.14
C LEU A 46 0.26 31.38 -23.36
N ALA A 47 1.05 30.32 -23.27
CA ALA A 47 1.79 29.79 -24.41
C ALA A 47 0.86 29.31 -25.54
N ILE A 48 -0.25 28.69 -25.22
CA ILE A 48 -1.30 28.23 -26.15
C ILE A 48 -1.93 29.45 -26.89
N ILE A 49 -2.27 30.50 -26.16
CA ILE A 49 -2.82 31.74 -26.72
C ILE A 49 -1.82 32.40 -27.63
N ASN A 50 -0.54 32.46 -27.25
CA ASN A 50 0.53 33.04 -28.07
C ASN A 50 0.79 32.27 -29.38
N GLU A 51 0.50 31.00 -29.43
CA GLU A 51 0.51 30.16 -30.64
C GLU A 51 -0.76 30.33 -31.50
N GLY A 52 -1.72 31.15 -31.06
CA GLY A 52 -2.94 31.48 -31.83
C GLY A 52 -4.13 30.51 -31.53
N PHE A 53 -4.02 29.66 -30.53
CA PHE A 53 -5.09 28.77 -30.11
C PHE A 53 -5.90 29.36 -28.95
N LYS A 54 -7.19 29.01 -28.87
CA LYS A 54 -8.06 29.52 -27.80
C LYS A 54 -8.09 28.60 -26.58
N THR A 55 -8.00 27.30 -26.82
CA THR A 55 -8.11 26.25 -25.77
C THR A 55 -7.05 25.17 -25.93
N LEU A 56 -6.92 24.35 -24.89
CA LEU A 56 -6.01 23.21 -24.91
C LEU A 56 -6.44 22.16 -25.96
N ASP A 57 -7.74 22.03 -26.18
CA ASP A 57 -8.30 21.08 -27.15
C ASP A 57 -7.98 21.49 -28.59
N ASP A 58 -7.86 22.79 -28.86
CA ASP A 58 -7.49 23.27 -30.18
C ASP A 58 -6.05 22.88 -30.56
N THR A 59 -5.20 22.56 -29.57
CA THR A 59 -3.82 22.10 -29.78
C THR A 59 -3.70 20.66 -30.30
N VAL A 60 -4.81 19.95 -30.51
CA VAL A 60 -4.80 18.61 -31.13
C VAL A 60 -4.19 18.66 -32.53
N GLN A 61 -4.28 19.80 -33.22
CA GLN A 61 -3.72 20.01 -34.55
C GLN A 61 -2.19 20.23 -34.52
N LEU A 62 -1.58 20.48 -33.36
CA LEU A 62 -0.14 20.64 -33.25
C LEU A 62 0.59 19.30 -33.39
N PRO A 63 1.77 19.32 -34.07
CA PRO A 63 2.64 18.14 -34.06
C PRO A 63 2.97 17.71 -32.61
N PRO A 64 2.95 16.41 -32.28
CA PRO A 64 3.17 15.92 -30.92
C PRO A 64 4.44 16.45 -30.26
N ARG A 65 5.54 16.55 -31.01
CA ARG A 65 6.82 17.10 -30.52
C ARG A 65 6.71 18.57 -30.09
N ARG A 66 5.91 19.37 -30.80
CA ARG A 66 5.74 20.79 -30.46
C ARG A 66 4.89 20.97 -29.22
N LYS A 67 3.86 20.17 -29.10
CA LYS A 67 3.03 20.11 -27.89
C LYS A 67 3.83 19.71 -26.66
N GLU A 68 4.66 18.68 -26.78
CA GLU A 68 5.55 18.22 -25.70
C GLU A 68 6.57 19.31 -25.31
N ALA A 69 7.17 19.99 -26.29
CA ALA A 69 8.07 21.09 -26.05
C ALA A 69 7.41 22.24 -25.27
N MET A 70 6.16 22.58 -25.58
CA MET A 70 5.39 23.60 -24.83
C MET A 70 5.17 23.18 -23.38
N TYR A 71 4.77 21.93 -23.12
CA TYR A 71 4.58 21.41 -21.76
C TYR A 71 5.87 21.43 -20.95
N LEU A 72 7.00 21.11 -21.59
CA LEU A 72 8.31 21.15 -20.94
C LEU A 72 8.76 22.60 -20.67
N GLN A 73 8.61 23.52 -21.62
CA GLN A 73 9.02 24.93 -21.48
C GLN A 73 8.23 25.64 -20.37
N CYS A 74 6.94 25.40 -20.26
CA CYS A 74 6.10 25.96 -19.20
C CYS A 74 6.27 25.24 -17.84
N GLY A 75 7.10 24.20 -17.75
CA GLY A 75 7.28 23.42 -16.53
C GLY A 75 6.04 22.62 -16.11
N TYR A 76 5.03 22.51 -16.97
CA TYR A 76 3.78 21.83 -16.62
C TYR A 76 4.00 20.36 -16.30
N THR A 77 4.76 19.63 -17.12
CA THR A 77 5.06 18.21 -16.91
C THR A 77 5.80 17.96 -15.58
N SER A 78 6.75 18.80 -15.22
CA SER A 78 7.50 18.69 -13.96
C SER A 78 6.61 18.98 -12.75
N SER A 79 5.74 20.00 -12.86
CA SER A 79 4.81 20.38 -11.80
C SER A 79 3.73 19.32 -11.56
N VAL A 80 3.22 18.65 -12.60
CA VAL A 80 2.32 17.50 -12.48
C VAL A 80 2.99 16.38 -11.69
N LYS A 81 4.22 15.99 -12.07
CA LYS A 81 4.97 14.94 -11.36
C LYS A 81 5.26 15.31 -9.90
N ALA A 82 5.60 16.57 -9.64
CA ALA A 82 5.82 17.05 -8.28
C ALA A 82 4.55 16.99 -7.43
N PHE A 83 3.41 17.39 -8.01
CA PHE A 83 2.11 17.30 -7.35
C PHE A 83 1.71 15.85 -7.06
N GLU A 84 1.84 14.94 -8.03
CA GLU A 84 1.56 13.52 -7.84
C GLU A 84 2.44 12.90 -6.73
N LYS A 85 3.72 13.28 -6.68
CA LYS A 85 4.64 12.84 -5.63
C LYS A 85 4.18 13.34 -4.27
N ALA A 86 3.93 14.63 -4.11
CA ALA A 86 3.46 15.23 -2.86
C ALA A 86 2.11 14.64 -2.42
N GLN A 87 1.21 14.36 -3.36
CA GLN A 87 -0.08 13.71 -3.08
C GLN A 87 0.10 12.28 -2.55
N LYS A 88 1.03 11.50 -3.12
CA LYS A 88 1.36 10.17 -2.60
C LYS A 88 1.95 10.25 -1.19
N GLU A 89 2.87 11.17 -0.95
CA GLU A 89 3.46 11.38 0.37
C GLU A 89 2.39 11.78 1.39
N TYR A 90 1.46 12.65 1.02
CA TYR A 90 0.33 13.03 1.88
C TYR A 90 -0.61 11.86 2.19
N THR A 91 -0.85 10.95 1.25
CA THR A 91 -1.68 9.76 1.52
C THR A 91 -1.03 8.79 2.50
N LEU A 92 0.32 8.74 2.55
CA LEU A 92 1.08 7.90 3.48
C LEU A 92 1.07 8.40 4.93
N VAL A 93 0.65 9.65 5.16
CA VAL A 93 0.47 10.19 6.52
C VAL A 93 -0.52 9.37 7.34
N LYS A 94 -1.52 8.78 6.70
CA LYS A 94 -2.49 7.88 7.32
C LYS A 94 -2.20 6.45 6.89
N THR A 95 -1.56 5.69 7.75
CA THR A 95 -1.36 4.26 7.52
C THR A 95 -2.70 3.55 7.65
N ARG A 96 -3.10 2.86 6.58
CA ARG A 96 -4.38 2.13 6.49
C ARG A 96 -4.15 0.64 6.37
N ALA A 97 -5.13 -0.15 6.83
CA ALA A 97 -5.16 -1.59 6.64
C ALA A 97 -5.29 -1.93 5.14
N PRO A 98 -4.38 -2.71 4.55
CA PRO A 98 -4.44 -3.11 3.14
C PRO A 98 -5.49 -4.19 2.86
N PHE A 99 -5.88 -4.97 3.88
CA PHE A 99 -6.89 -6.02 3.85
C PHE A 99 -7.57 -6.16 5.22
N ASP A 100 -8.62 -6.97 5.31
CA ASP A 100 -9.31 -7.27 6.57
C ASP A 100 -8.45 -8.24 7.39
N GLY A 101 -8.34 -8.01 8.71
CA GLY A 101 -7.50 -8.87 9.53
C GLY A 101 -7.42 -8.45 10.99
N ILE A 102 -6.48 -9.06 11.70
CA ILE A 102 -6.23 -8.81 13.13
C ILE A 102 -4.86 -8.16 13.30
N ILE A 103 -4.81 -7.10 14.11
CA ILE A 103 -3.57 -6.40 14.47
C ILE A 103 -2.77 -7.22 15.47
N ALA A 104 -1.50 -7.46 15.16
CA ALA A 104 -0.51 -8.08 16.05
C ALA A 104 0.78 -7.25 16.06
N ASP A 105 1.62 -7.47 17.06
CA ASP A 105 2.96 -6.86 17.21
C ASP A 105 2.95 -5.34 17.01
N LEU A 106 1.97 -4.66 17.60
CA LEU A 106 1.88 -3.20 17.52
C LEU A 106 3.02 -2.56 18.33
N GLU A 107 4.05 -2.10 17.63
CA GLU A 107 5.19 -1.39 18.22
C GLU A 107 4.97 0.12 18.24
N ALA A 108 4.12 0.63 17.35
CA ALA A 108 3.88 2.05 17.20
C ALA A 108 3.30 2.68 18.49
N LYS A 109 3.94 3.76 18.96
CA LYS A 109 3.47 4.56 20.10
C LYS A 109 3.30 6.01 19.67
N PRO A 110 2.24 6.69 20.19
CA PRO A 110 2.07 8.12 19.96
C PRO A 110 3.31 8.90 20.40
N TYR A 111 3.62 9.96 19.66
CA TYR A 111 4.74 10.89 19.87
C TYR A 111 6.15 10.33 19.59
N ASN A 112 6.28 9.06 19.20
CA ASN A 112 7.56 8.52 18.77
C ASN A 112 7.78 8.74 17.27
N GLN A 113 9.04 8.80 16.85
CA GLN A 113 9.42 8.88 15.44
C GLN A 113 9.19 7.55 14.75
N THR A 114 8.73 7.57 13.51
CA THR A 114 8.51 6.35 12.70
C THR A 114 9.81 5.59 12.44
N SER A 115 10.94 6.29 12.36
CA SER A 115 12.28 5.70 12.20
C SER A 115 12.75 4.87 13.40
N ALA A 116 12.07 4.98 14.55
CA ALA A 116 12.38 4.20 15.74
C ALA A 116 11.88 2.74 15.65
N TYR A 117 11.04 2.43 14.66
CA TYR A 117 10.41 1.12 14.51
C TYR A 117 10.87 0.44 13.23
N LYS A 118 11.06 -0.87 13.27
CA LYS A 118 11.29 -1.71 12.09
C LYS A 118 9.97 -1.91 11.34
N SER A 119 8.88 -2.10 12.07
CA SER A 119 7.50 -2.16 11.57
C SER A 119 6.57 -1.43 12.54
N LEU A 120 5.45 -0.91 12.05
CA LEU A 120 4.45 -0.27 12.92
C LEU A 120 3.59 -1.32 13.63
N CYS A 121 3.16 -2.33 12.91
CA CYS A 121 2.39 -3.48 13.39
C CYS A 121 2.44 -4.60 12.34
N THR A 122 2.00 -5.77 12.73
CA THR A 122 1.70 -6.89 11.84
C THR A 122 0.18 -6.98 11.64
N LEU A 123 -0.27 -7.14 10.40
CA LEU A 123 -1.67 -7.41 10.09
C LEU A 123 -1.79 -8.87 9.62
N ILE A 124 -2.58 -9.65 10.34
CA ILE A 124 -2.78 -11.08 10.09
C ILE A 124 -4.12 -11.26 9.37
N ASP A 125 -4.09 -11.86 8.18
CA ASP A 125 -5.29 -12.34 7.49
C ASP A 125 -5.69 -13.70 8.10
N ASP A 126 -6.79 -13.70 8.84
CA ASP A 126 -7.33 -14.92 9.46
C ASP A 126 -8.43 -15.61 8.62
N SER A 127 -8.66 -15.13 7.40
CA SER A 127 -9.66 -15.70 6.49
C SER A 127 -9.23 -17.04 5.91
N LYS A 128 -7.91 -17.28 5.82
CA LYS A 128 -7.32 -18.53 5.34
C LYS A 128 -6.16 -18.90 6.27
N MET A 129 -6.28 -20.03 6.89
CA MET A 129 -5.22 -20.57 7.74
C MET A 129 -4.61 -21.81 7.09
N GLU A 130 -3.30 -21.87 7.08
CA GLU A 130 -2.53 -23.01 6.61
C GLU A 130 -1.77 -23.61 7.78
N VAL A 131 -1.75 -24.92 7.86
CA VAL A 131 -0.97 -25.67 8.85
C VAL A 131 0.15 -26.38 8.12
N VAL A 132 1.38 -26.09 8.54
CA VAL A 132 2.58 -26.78 8.03
C VAL A 132 3.04 -27.77 9.09
N PHE A 133 3.27 -29.01 8.68
CA PHE A 133 3.78 -30.04 9.56
C PHE A 133 4.80 -30.92 8.85
N ASN A 134 5.75 -31.43 9.59
CA ASN A 134 6.77 -32.32 9.08
C ASN A 134 6.30 -33.78 9.22
N VAL A 135 6.58 -34.57 8.20
CA VAL A 135 6.27 -36.00 8.16
C VAL A 135 7.55 -36.81 8.00
N LEU A 136 7.53 -38.07 8.41
CA LEU A 136 8.66 -38.96 8.20
C LEU A 136 8.77 -39.33 6.72
N GLU A 137 10.00 -39.52 6.23
CA GLU A 137 10.29 -39.93 4.84
C GLU A 137 9.52 -41.21 4.46
N THR A 138 9.35 -42.14 5.40
CA THR A 138 8.61 -43.39 5.21
C THR A 138 7.11 -43.18 4.97
N GLU A 139 6.55 -42.05 5.37
CA GLU A 139 5.13 -41.73 5.28
C GLU A 139 4.77 -40.86 4.08
N ILE A 140 5.76 -40.15 3.53
CA ILE A 140 5.54 -39.19 2.43
C ILE A 140 4.91 -39.81 1.19
N GLY A 141 5.22 -41.10 0.92
CA GLY A 141 4.67 -41.82 -0.22
C GLY A 141 3.16 -42.05 -0.18
N ASN A 142 2.55 -41.94 1.00
CA ASN A 142 1.10 -42.10 1.19
C ASN A 142 0.34 -40.75 1.15
N LEU A 143 1.05 -39.63 1.11
CA LEU A 143 0.46 -38.31 1.14
C LEU A 143 0.36 -37.72 -0.27
N HIS A 144 -0.79 -37.15 -0.60
CA HIS A 144 -1.01 -36.45 -1.86
C HIS A 144 -1.91 -35.22 -1.69
N SER A 145 -1.74 -34.25 -2.57
CA SER A 145 -2.60 -33.07 -2.60
C SER A 145 -4.07 -33.47 -2.79
N GLY A 146 -4.96 -32.80 -2.07
CA GLY A 146 -6.41 -33.06 -2.04
C GLY A 146 -6.86 -34.06 -0.97
N MET A 147 -5.93 -34.74 -0.28
CA MET A 147 -6.27 -35.66 0.82
C MET A 147 -6.88 -34.90 2.00
N GLU A 148 -7.96 -35.42 2.57
CA GLU A 148 -8.58 -34.85 3.76
C GLU A 148 -7.81 -35.26 5.02
N VAL A 149 -7.64 -34.29 5.91
CA VAL A 149 -6.92 -34.43 7.17
C VAL A 149 -7.72 -33.83 8.31
N GLU A 150 -7.61 -34.44 9.47
CA GLU A 150 -8.14 -33.92 10.72
C GLU A 150 -7.03 -33.21 11.49
N ILE A 151 -7.31 -32.00 11.94
CA ILE A 151 -6.36 -31.14 12.64
C ILE A 151 -6.93 -30.86 14.03
N THR A 152 -6.25 -31.34 15.06
CA THR A 152 -6.62 -31.08 16.45
C THR A 152 -5.60 -30.13 17.08
N PRO A 153 -5.98 -28.87 17.38
CA PRO A 153 -5.07 -27.91 18.00
C PRO A 153 -4.61 -28.39 19.38
N TYR A 154 -3.33 -28.27 19.66
CA TYR A 154 -2.76 -28.65 20.96
C TYR A 154 -3.36 -27.86 22.13
N ALA A 155 -3.73 -26.60 21.91
CA ALA A 155 -4.33 -25.75 22.94
C ALA A 155 -5.79 -26.12 23.30
N ASN A 156 -6.50 -26.84 22.43
CA ASN A 156 -7.86 -27.28 22.67
C ASN A 156 -8.15 -28.62 21.94
N HIS A 157 -7.98 -29.71 22.64
CA HIS A 157 -8.16 -31.07 22.12
C HIS A 157 -9.62 -31.43 21.83
N GLU A 158 -10.58 -30.67 22.34
CA GLU A 158 -12.01 -30.93 22.09
C GLU A 158 -12.45 -30.39 20.71
N TYR A 159 -11.57 -29.64 20.02
CA TYR A 159 -11.87 -28.99 18.75
C TYR A 159 -11.11 -29.66 17.62
N THR A 160 -11.83 -30.29 16.71
CA THR A 160 -11.25 -30.92 15.52
C THR A 160 -11.67 -30.12 14.29
N LEU A 161 -10.70 -29.77 13.48
CA LEU A 161 -10.89 -29.07 12.21
C LEU A 161 -10.60 -30.06 11.07
N THR A 162 -11.40 -29.98 10.01
CA THR A 162 -11.13 -30.74 8.79
C THR A 162 -10.40 -29.83 7.79
N GLY A 163 -9.28 -30.31 7.27
CA GLY A 163 -8.49 -29.63 6.26
C GLY A 163 -8.22 -30.50 5.04
N LYS A 164 -7.56 -29.94 4.05
CA LYS A 164 -7.06 -30.67 2.88
C LYS A 164 -5.60 -30.36 2.66
N ILE A 165 -4.84 -31.40 2.31
CA ILE A 165 -3.44 -31.23 1.90
C ILE A 165 -3.40 -30.42 0.60
N ILE A 166 -2.78 -29.25 0.65
CA ILE A 166 -2.61 -28.38 -0.53
C ILE A 166 -1.37 -28.84 -1.30
N GLU A 167 -0.26 -29.01 -0.58
CA GLU A 167 1.04 -29.30 -1.15
C GLU A 167 1.82 -30.29 -0.29
N VAL A 168 2.56 -31.17 -0.91
CA VAL A 168 3.55 -32.05 -0.27
C VAL A 168 4.92 -31.66 -0.81
N ASN A 169 5.79 -31.12 0.06
CA ASN A 169 7.15 -30.75 -0.32
C ASN A 169 8.09 -31.94 -0.02
N PRO A 170 8.74 -32.52 -1.05
CA PRO A 170 9.64 -33.67 -0.88
C PRO A 170 11.04 -33.29 -0.37
N ARG A 171 11.24 -32.06 0.12
CA ARG A 171 12.53 -31.64 0.66
C ARG A 171 12.80 -32.31 2.00
N ILE A 172 13.91 -32.99 2.11
CA ILE A 172 14.41 -33.56 3.36
C ILE A 172 15.27 -32.48 4.03
N ASP A 173 14.88 -32.09 5.25
CA ASP A 173 15.73 -31.24 6.10
C ASP A 173 16.70 -32.15 6.86
N GLU A 174 18.01 -31.95 6.62
CA GLU A 174 19.10 -32.66 7.33
C GLU A 174 19.25 -32.20 8.78
#